data_960c5584ce2a447585f7ae708eb65974
#
_entry.id   960c5584ce2a447585f7ae708eb65974
#
_cell.length_a   1.000
_cell.length_b   1.000
_cell.length_c   1.000
_cell.angle_alpha   90.00
_cell.angle_beta   90.00
_cell.angle_gamma   90.00
#
_symmetry.space_group_name_H-M   'P 1'
#
loop_
_entity.id
_entity.type
_entity.pdbx_description
1 polymer ?
#
loop_
_entity_poly.entity_id
_entity_poly.type
_entity_poly.pdbx_seq_one_letter_code
_entity_poly.pdbx_strand_id
1 'polypeptide(L)'
;MNKIDVLALALQRFLGDYLPHQRAFSIHTIRSYRDSLKLLLQFVAGPKRRAADLTVADLTPAKIIAFLDHLEAHRGNDAATRNVRLSAIHSFFDYLGAEWPEHLDQARRVLAITFKRTTHRIIDYLEAEEVRTILEQIDRRTVWGRRDYVLLALMFNTGARVQEIVTLQTTDLHLTAPHSVRFLGKGRRERICPLWPETARLLQQHLTDSGLDAPVSQALFRNHRGTPLTRFGARLILQRHVARASAVLPALKNKRIHPHSIRHATAVYLLKSGVDFSTIAHWMGHRSLNTTQKYTAIDLQAKRAALAKAEPVTKSKRLPRWRTDNDLLTWLESL
;
A
#
# COMPACT_ATOMS: atom_id res chain seq x y z
N MET A 1 -15.97 -28.35 39.43
CA MET A 1 -15.58 -27.03 38.91
C MET A 1 -15.02 -27.23 37.53
N ASN A 2 -15.76 -26.81 36.50
CA ASN A 2 -15.22 -26.81 35.12
C ASN A 2 -13.99 -25.88 35.10
N LYS A 3 -12.80 -26.43 34.85
CA LYS A 3 -11.61 -25.62 34.51
C LYS A 3 -12.00 -24.79 33.28
N ILE A 4 -12.27 -23.51 33.49
CA ILE A 4 -12.43 -22.59 32.35
C ILE A 4 -11.16 -22.71 31.51
N ASP A 5 -11.31 -23.12 30.29
CA ASP A 5 -10.17 -23.26 29.36
C ASP A 5 -9.54 -21.88 29.17
N VAL A 6 -8.36 -21.69 29.78
CA VAL A 6 -7.62 -20.42 29.74
C VAL A 6 -7.41 -19.97 28.31
N LEU A 7 -7.14 -20.89 27.37
CA LEU A 7 -6.92 -20.55 25.98
C LEU A 7 -8.17 -19.93 25.32
N ALA A 8 -9.34 -20.55 25.52
CA ALA A 8 -10.59 -20.05 24.95
C ALA A 8 -10.96 -18.66 25.52
N LEU A 9 -10.83 -18.51 26.84
CA LEU A 9 -11.08 -17.24 27.53
C LEU A 9 -10.10 -16.14 27.07
N ALA A 10 -8.81 -16.47 26.96
CA ALA A 10 -7.78 -15.54 26.49
C ALA A 10 -8.04 -15.09 25.06
N LEU A 11 -8.39 -16.01 24.17
CA LEU A 11 -8.73 -15.67 22.77
C LEU A 11 -9.97 -14.78 22.68
N GLN A 12 -11.00 -15.09 23.47
CA GLN A 12 -12.22 -14.29 23.51
C GLN A 12 -11.94 -12.86 23.98
N ARG A 13 -11.22 -12.69 25.09
CA ARG A 13 -10.85 -11.37 25.64
C ARG A 13 -9.90 -10.62 24.70
N PHE A 14 -8.91 -11.29 24.15
CA PHE A 14 -7.95 -10.69 23.22
C PHE A 14 -8.65 -10.11 21.98
N LEU A 15 -9.49 -10.92 21.29
CA LEU A 15 -10.14 -10.51 20.04
C LEU A 15 -11.35 -9.60 20.28
N GLY A 16 -12.09 -9.79 21.38
CA GLY A 16 -13.34 -9.09 21.65
C GLY A 16 -13.20 -7.82 22.47
N ASP A 17 -12.16 -7.73 23.32
CA ASP A 17 -11.96 -6.59 24.21
C ASP A 17 -10.61 -5.89 24.00
N TYR A 18 -9.50 -6.61 24.19
CA TYR A 18 -8.16 -6.01 24.14
C TYR A 18 -7.85 -5.33 22.80
N LEU A 19 -8.02 -6.03 21.69
CA LEU A 19 -7.70 -5.45 20.38
C LEU A 19 -8.63 -4.28 20.00
N PRO A 20 -9.97 -4.37 20.16
CA PRO A 20 -10.84 -3.27 19.75
C PRO A 20 -10.79 -2.09 20.73
N HIS A 21 -10.84 -2.32 22.03
CA HIS A 21 -11.01 -1.26 23.01
C HIS A 21 -9.70 -0.70 23.56
N GLN A 22 -8.75 -1.55 23.95
CA GLN A 22 -7.49 -1.08 24.53
C GLN A 22 -6.46 -0.70 23.46
N ARG A 23 -6.41 -1.43 22.32
CA ARG A 23 -5.45 -1.16 21.24
C ARG A 23 -6.07 -0.37 20.07
N ALA A 24 -7.37 -0.12 20.08
CA ALA A 24 -8.12 0.58 19.04
C ALA A 24 -7.80 0.05 17.60
N PHE A 25 -7.64 -1.27 17.47
CA PHE A 25 -7.34 -1.89 16.19
C PHE A 25 -8.56 -1.84 15.26
N SER A 26 -8.31 -1.68 13.96
CA SER A 26 -9.38 -1.72 12.98
C SER A 26 -9.99 -3.12 12.88
N ILE A 27 -11.28 -3.20 12.52
CA ILE A 27 -11.97 -4.49 12.30
C ILE A 27 -11.22 -5.38 11.28
N HIS A 28 -10.55 -4.80 10.30
CA HIS A 28 -9.75 -5.55 9.33
C HIS A 28 -8.49 -6.17 9.96
N THR A 29 -7.84 -5.47 10.89
CA THR A 29 -6.69 -5.99 11.62
C THR A 29 -7.14 -7.12 12.56
N ILE A 30 -8.24 -6.92 13.28
CA ILE A 30 -8.82 -7.93 14.18
C ILE A 30 -9.18 -9.20 13.38
N ARG A 31 -9.83 -9.07 12.22
CA ARG A 31 -10.14 -10.21 11.34
C ARG A 31 -8.88 -10.93 10.86
N SER A 32 -7.83 -10.20 10.49
CA SER A 32 -6.56 -10.80 10.09
C SER A 32 -5.88 -11.57 11.22
N TYR A 33 -5.95 -11.05 12.44
CA TYR A 33 -5.42 -11.72 13.64
C TYR A 33 -6.24 -12.97 13.97
N ARG A 34 -7.58 -12.84 14.00
CA ARG A 34 -8.49 -13.97 14.15
C ARG A 34 -8.19 -15.10 13.17
N ASP A 35 -8.06 -14.76 11.87
CA ASP A 35 -7.81 -15.75 10.83
C ASP A 35 -6.43 -16.42 11.00
N SER A 36 -5.43 -15.68 11.50
CA SER A 36 -4.10 -16.21 11.79
C SER A 36 -4.13 -17.21 12.94
N LEU A 37 -4.80 -16.84 14.05
CA LEU A 37 -4.95 -17.70 15.23
C LEU A 37 -5.82 -18.92 14.91
N LYS A 38 -6.91 -18.74 14.16
CA LYS A 38 -7.76 -19.86 13.70
C LYS A 38 -6.95 -20.91 12.92
N LEU A 39 -6.11 -20.45 11.97
CA LEU A 39 -5.26 -21.36 11.20
C LEU A 39 -4.23 -22.09 12.08
N LEU A 40 -3.63 -21.38 13.05
CA LEU A 40 -2.72 -21.99 14.01
C LEU A 40 -3.41 -23.09 14.82
N LEU A 41 -4.57 -22.78 15.41
CA LEU A 41 -5.33 -23.75 16.21
C LEU A 41 -5.73 -24.98 15.41
N GLN A 42 -6.19 -24.79 14.17
CA GLN A 42 -6.52 -25.89 13.26
C GLN A 42 -5.30 -26.76 12.95
N PHE A 43 -4.14 -26.16 12.72
CA PHE A 43 -2.90 -26.89 12.47
C PHE A 43 -2.45 -27.70 13.69
N VAL A 44 -2.47 -27.10 14.89
CA VAL A 44 -2.04 -27.75 16.13
C VAL A 44 -2.99 -28.86 16.55
N ALA A 45 -4.30 -28.71 16.33
CA ALA A 45 -5.28 -29.76 16.59
C ALA A 45 -5.11 -30.97 15.66
N GLY A 46 -4.73 -30.70 14.40
CA GLY A 46 -4.64 -31.75 13.39
C GLY A 46 -6.02 -32.40 13.12
N PRO A 47 -6.03 -33.57 12.44
CA PRO A 47 -7.27 -34.24 12.06
C PRO A 47 -7.95 -34.97 13.21
N LYS A 48 -7.25 -35.24 14.33
CA LYS A 48 -7.71 -36.13 15.43
C LYS A 48 -8.26 -35.37 16.65
N ARG A 49 -8.01 -34.08 16.80
CA ARG A 49 -8.46 -33.28 17.96
C ARG A 49 -9.33 -32.10 17.48
N ARG A 50 -10.28 -31.70 18.30
CA ARG A 50 -11.01 -30.45 18.07
C ARG A 50 -10.16 -29.28 18.58
N ALA A 51 -10.23 -28.14 17.87
CA ALA A 51 -9.54 -26.93 18.31
C ALA A 51 -9.97 -26.45 19.71
N ALA A 52 -11.20 -26.79 20.11
CA ALA A 52 -11.73 -26.50 21.45
C ALA A 52 -11.07 -27.33 22.59
N ASP A 53 -10.39 -28.41 22.25
CA ASP A 53 -9.73 -29.27 23.26
C ASP A 53 -8.25 -28.90 23.45
N LEU A 54 -7.78 -27.84 22.78
CA LEU A 54 -6.41 -27.32 22.91
C LEU A 54 -6.27 -26.45 24.16
N THR A 55 -5.14 -26.59 24.81
CA THR A 55 -4.72 -25.74 25.93
C THR A 55 -3.58 -24.82 25.50
N VAL A 56 -3.24 -23.82 26.32
CA VAL A 56 -2.08 -22.97 26.09
C VAL A 56 -0.79 -23.79 25.93
N ALA A 57 -0.62 -24.85 26.73
CA ALA A 57 0.54 -25.75 26.69
C ALA A 57 0.72 -26.45 25.33
N ASP A 58 -0.36 -26.63 24.55
CA ASP A 58 -0.28 -27.22 23.21
C ASP A 58 0.38 -26.29 22.19
N LEU A 59 0.38 -24.98 22.44
CA LEU A 59 0.91 -23.96 21.54
C LEU A 59 2.41 -23.71 21.77
N THR A 60 3.22 -24.76 21.64
CA THR A 60 4.66 -24.67 21.88
C THR A 60 5.37 -23.88 20.75
N PRO A 61 6.54 -23.25 21.03
CA PRO A 61 7.35 -22.61 19.99
C PRO A 61 7.65 -23.51 18.79
N ALA A 62 7.96 -24.80 19.04
CA ALA A 62 8.22 -25.77 17.98
C ALA A 62 7.01 -25.99 17.06
N LYS A 63 5.79 -26.12 17.63
CA LYS A 63 4.56 -26.25 16.84
C LYS A 63 4.23 -24.97 16.07
N ILE A 64 4.51 -23.79 16.63
CA ILE A 64 4.32 -22.51 15.94
C ILE A 64 5.28 -22.39 14.75
N ILE A 65 6.56 -22.77 14.92
CA ILE A 65 7.53 -22.79 13.83
C ILE A 65 7.07 -23.78 12.74
N ALA A 66 6.69 -25.00 13.11
CA ALA A 66 6.17 -25.99 12.16
C ALA A 66 4.93 -25.49 11.39
N PHE A 67 4.02 -24.77 12.09
CA PHE A 67 2.88 -24.13 11.44
C PHE A 67 3.30 -23.09 10.40
N LEU A 68 4.26 -22.23 10.74
CA LEU A 68 4.75 -21.19 9.82
C LEU A 68 5.44 -21.81 8.59
N ASP A 69 6.22 -22.89 8.79
CA ASP A 69 6.85 -23.64 7.71
C ASP A 69 5.82 -24.37 6.84
N HIS A 70 4.78 -24.95 7.45
CA HIS A 70 3.64 -25.53 6.73
C HIS A 70 2.94 -24.50 5.84
N LEU A 71 2.75 -23.26 6.30
CA LEU A 71 2.14 -22.19 5.49
C LEU A 71 2.99 -21.85 4.26
N GLU A 72 4.30 -21.85 4.37
CA GLU A 72 5.20 -21.61 3.25
C GLU A 72 5.20 -22.76 2.26
N ALA A 73 5.35 -24.01 2.76
CA ALA A 73 5.48 -25.20 1.93
C ALA A 73 4.17 -25.59 1.22
N HIS A 74 3.02 -25.55 1.93
CA HIS A 74 1.75 -26.10 1.41
C HIS A 74 0.77 -25.02 0.94
N ARG A 75 0.90 -23.78 1.40
CA ARG A 75 0.01 -22.67 0.98
C ARG A 75 0.71 -21.62 0.12
N GLY A 76 2.00 -21.82 -0.18
CA GLY A 76 2.77 -20.90 -1.00
C GLY A 76 2.88 -19.48 -0.41
N ASN A 77 2.81 -19.36 0.92
CA ASN A 77 2.95 -18.06 1.58
C ASN A 77 4.39 -17.57 1.42
N ASP A 78 4.54 -16.31 1.03
CA ASP A 78 5.85 -15.65 1.07
C ASP A 78 6.25 -15.25 2.50
N ALA A 79 7.52 -14.88 2.69
CA ALA A 79 8.06 -14.46 3.98
C ALA A 79 7.29 -13.27 4.58
N ALA A 80 6.75 -12.37 3.77
CA ALA A 80 5.97 -11.23 4.25
C ALA A 80 4.63 -11.69 4.85
N THR A 81 3.92 -12.59 4.17
CA THR A 81 2.66 -13.18 4.65
C THR A 81 2.90 -14.02 5.91
N ARG A 82 3.97 -14.84 5.94
CA ARG A 82 4.39 -15.57 7.15
C ARG A 82 4.61 -14.62 8.33
N ASN A 83 5.31 -13.52 8.11
CA ASN A 83 5.58 -12.53 9.15
C ASN A 83 4.31 -11.84 9.66
N VAL A 84 3.32 -11.59 8.81
CA VAL A 84 2.00 -11.08 9.26
C VAL A 84 1.33 -12.09 10.19
N ARG A 85 1.41 -13.40 9.89
CA ARG A 85 0.86 -14.45 10.78
C ARG A 85 1.60 -14.49 12.11
N LEU A 86 2.94 -14.42 12.09
CA LEU A 86 3.76 -14.37 13.28
C LEU A 86 3.46 -13.12 14.14
N SER A 87 3.25 -11.96 13.53
CA SER A 87 2.85 -10.74 14.26
C SER A 87 1.55 -10.91 15.05
N ALA A 88 0.56 -11.62 14.48
CA ALA A 88 -0.68 -11.90 15.18
C ALA A 88 -0.46 -12.85 16.38
N ILE A 89 0.40 -13.87 16.20
CA ILE A 89 0.77 -14.82 17.25
C ILE A 89 1.55 -14.11 18.37
N HIS A 90 2.55 -13.29 18.01
CA HIS A 90 3.30 -12.50 18.99
C HIS A 90 2.37 -11.58 19.80
N SER A 91 1.47 -10.87 19.14
CA SER A 91 0.54 -9.98 19.83
C SER A 91 -0.39 -10.73 20.81
N PHE A 92 -0.80 -11.95 20.45
CA PHE A 92 -1.58 -12.80 21.35
C PHE A 92 -0.77 -13.29 22.55
N PHE A 93 0.46 -13.76 22.34
CA PHE A 93 1.31 -14.26 23.43
C PHE A 93 1.84 -13.14 24.33
N ASP A 94 2.07 -11.93 23.80
CA ASP A 94 2.38 -10.74 24.59
C ASP A 94 1.22 -10.42 25.55
N TYR A 95 -0.01 -10.38 25.02
CA TYR A 95 -1.22 -10.23 25.82
C TYR A 95 -1.39 -11.37 26.84
N LEU A 96 -1.20 -12.63 26.41
CA LEU A 96 -1.35 -13.79 27.29
C LEU A 96 -0.37 -13.76 28.48
N GLY A 97 0.91 -13.43 28.22
CA GLY A 97 1.91 -13.37 29.27
C GLY A 97 1.70 -12.23 30.28
N ALA A 98 1.05 -11.12 29.82
CA ALA A 98 0.68 -10.01 30.69
C ALA A 98 -0.53 -10.35 31.62
N GLU A 99 -1.55 -11.02 31.06
CA GLU A 99 -2.79 -11.33 31.79
C GLU A 99 -2.74 -12.61 32.61
N TRP A 100 -1.90 -13.59 32.22
CA TRP A 100 -1.71 -14.88 32.88
C TRP A 100 -0.23 -15.13 33.12
N PRO A 101 0.32 -14.67 34.27
CA PRO A 101 1.75 -14.79 34.60
C PRO A 101 2.31 -16.20 34.57
N GLU A 102 1.48 -17.21 34.82
CA GLU A 102 1.86 -18.65 34.75
C GLU A 102 2.26 -19.09 33.35
N HIS A 103 1.89 -18.33 32.30
CA HIS A 103 2.26 -18.57 30.90
C HIS A 103 3.40 -17.67 30.39
N LEU A 104 3.99 -16.83 31.25
CA LEU A 104 4.99 -15.84 30.86
C LEU A 104 6.24 -16.47 30.22
N ASP A 105 6.74 -17.59 30.77
CA ASP A 105 7.92 -18.28 30.20
C ASP A 105 7.62 -18.78 28.77
N GLN A 106 6.47 -19.43 28.59
CA GLN A 106 6.05 -19.86 27.25
C GLN A 106 5.86 -18.68 26.31
N ALA A 107 5.25 -17.60 26.76
CA ALA A 107 5.08 -16.38 25.97
C ALA A 107 6.42 -15.80 25.51
N ARG A 108 7.40 -15.68 26.41
CA ARG A 108 8.76 -15.20 26.09
C ARG A 108 9.43 -16.07 25.02
N ARG A 109 9.32 -17.39 25.12
CA ARG A 109 9.87 -18.34 24.14
C ARG A 109 9.20 -18.18 22.76
N VAL A 110 7.90 -17.93 22.72
CA VAL A 110 7.18 -17.68 21.46
C VAL A 110 7.58 -16.32 20.87
N LEU A 111 7.69 -15.28 21.68
CA LEU A 111 8.13 -13.95 21.26
C LEU A 111 9.57 -13.93 20.73
N ALA A 112 10.41 -14.89 21.13
CA ALA A 112 11.76 -15.08 20.60
C ALA A 112 11.79 -15.65 19.17
N ILE A 113 10.69 -16.12 18.61
CA ILE A 113 10.63 -16.59 17.21
C ILE A 113 10.86 -15.41 16.28
N THR A 114 11.91 -15.48 15.46
CA THR A 114 12.36 -14.36 14.63
C THR A 114 11.51 -14.19 13.35
N PHE A 115 11.35 -12.94 12.92
CA PHE A 115 10.79 -12.62 11.63
C PHE A 115 11.79 -12.95 10.52
N LYS A 116 11.32 -13.57 9.43
CA LYS A 116 12.16 -13.79 8.24
C LYS A 116 12.45 -12.45 7.53
N ARG A 117 13.65 -12.31 7.02
CA ARG A 117 13.99 -11.18 6.13
C ARG A 117 13.10 -11.23 4.90
N THR A 118 12.52 -10.09 4.53
CA THR A 118 11.71 -9.95 3.32
C THR A 118 12.51 -9.22 2.26
N THR A 119 12.58 -9.80 1.08
CA THR A 119 13.13 -9.09 -0.08
C THR A 119 12.09 -8.08 -0.56
N HIS A 120 12.44 -6.82 -0.65
CA HIS A 120 11.61 -5.83 -1.30
C HIS A 120 11.72 -6.03 -2.82
N ARG A 121 10.71 -6.65 -3.43
CA ARG A 121 10.62 -6.65 -4.88
C ARG A 121 10.49 -5.21 -5.36
N ILE A 122 11.15 -4.90 -6.47
CA ILE A 122 10.90 -3.66 -7.20
C ILE A 122 9.42 -3.64 -7.51
N ILE A 123 8.74 -2.58 -7.09
CA ILE A 123 7.28 -2.47 -7.27
C ILE A 123 7.04 -2.18 -8.74
N ASP A 124 6.28 -3.05 -9.41
CA ASP A 124 5.76 -2.76 -10.74
C ASP A 124 4.86 -1.52 -10.66
N TYR A 125 5.26 -0.45 -11.28
CA TYR A 125 4.47 0.76 -11.38
C TYR A 125 4.11 1.03 -12.84
N LEU A 126 3.06 1.83 -13.03
CA LEU A 126 2.66 2.29 -14.34
C LEU A 126 3.36 3.61 -14.64
N GLU A 127 3.93 3.72 -15.81
CA GLU A 127 4.36 5.01 -16.37
C GLU A 127 3.13 5.87 -16.71
N ALA A 128 3.32 7.20 -16.76
CA ALA A 128 2.21 8.12 -17.07
C ALA A 128 1.54 7.79 -18.42
N GLU A 129 2.33 7.37 -19.41
CA GLU A 129 1.85 6.96 -20.73
C GLU A 129 0.98 5.69 -20.66
N GLU A 130 1.35 4.72 -19.82
CA GLU A 130 0.56 3.51 -19.61
C GLU A 130 -0.79 3.85 -18.95
N VAL A 131 -0.79 4.78 -17.99
CA VAL A 131 -2.04 5.28 -17.37
C VAL A 131 -2.90 5.98 -18.41
N ARG A 132 -2.31 6.81 -19.27
CA ARG A 132 -3.00 7.50 -20.38
C ARG A 132 -3.64 6.48 -21.31
N THR A 133 -2.88 5.48 -21.77
CA THR A 133 -3.39 4.41 -22.64
C THR A 133 -4.57 3.68 -21.98
N ILE A 134 -4.51 3.39 -20.69
CA ILE A 134 -5.65 2.76 -19.97
C ILE A 134 -6.89 3.66 -20.00
N LEU A 135 -6.73 4.96 -19.77
CA LEU A 135 -7.82 5.93 -19.77
C LEU A 135 -8.43 6.10 -21.19
N GLU A 136 -7.62 6.12 -22.23
CA GLU A 136 -8.06 6.25 -23.62
C GLU A 136 -8.90 5.08 -24.12
N GLN A 137 -8.72 3.89 -23.56
CA GLN A 137 -9.52 2.70 -23.89
C GLN A 137 -10.89 2.67 -23.19
N ILE A 138 -11.26 3.71 -22.45
CA ILE A 138 -12.56 3.80 -21.78
C ILE A 138 -13.57 4.47 -22.74
N ASP A 139 -14.63 3.74 -23.10
CA ASP A 139 -15.71 4.29 -23.91
C ASP A 139 -16.58 5.28 -23.10
N ARG A 140 -16.26 6.56 -23.20
CA ARG A 140 -16.95 7.65 -22.50
C ARG A 140 -18.33 7.99 -23.05
N ARG A 141 -18.79 7.36 -24.13
CA ARG A 141 -20.15 7.54 -24.65
C ARG A 141 -21.17 6.92 -23.72
N THR A 142 -20.79 5.90 -22.95
CA THR A 142 -21.65 5.24 -21.97
C THR A 142 -21.58 5.91 -20.60
N VAL A 143 -22.67 5.92 -19.84
CA VAL A 143 -22.72 6.43 -18.45
C VAL A 143 -21.67 5.73 -17.57
N TRP A 144 -21.56 4.41 -17.69
CA TRP A 144 -20.60 3.63 -16.91
C TRP A 144 -19.17 3.89 -17.32
N GLY A 145 -18.90 4.12 -18.59
CA GLY A 145 -17.57 4.49 -19.06
C GLY A 145 -17.16 5.87 -18.57
N ARG A 146 -18.06 6.86 -18.59
CA ARG A 146 -17.78 8.18 -18.00
C ARG A 146 -17.45 8.07 -16.52
N ARG A 147 -18.24 7.32 -15.73
CA ARG A 147 -17.93 7.03 -14.32
C ARG A 147 -16.57 6.37 -14.14
N ASP A 148 -16.26 5.34 -14.94
CA ASP A 148 -15.00 4.59 -14.84
C ASP A 148 -13.81 5.50 -15.16
N TYR A 149 -13.95 6.37 -16.16
CA TYR A 149 -12.92 7.34 -16.52
C TYR A 149 -12.64 8.31 -15.37
N VAL A 150 -13.69 8.91 -14.79
CA VAL A 150 -13.57 9.83 -13.65
C VAL A 150 -12.95 9.14 -12.44
N LEU A 151 -13.37 7.91 -12.15
CA LEU A 151 -12.82 7.10 -11.07
C LEU A 151 -11.31 6.92 -11.21
N LEU A 152 -10.84 6.46 -12.38
CA LEU A 152 -9.42 6.19 -12.60
C LEU A 152 -8.60 7.48 -12.73
N ALA A 153 -9.14 8.53 -13.33
CA ALA A 153 -8.50 9.85 -13.39
C ALA A 153 -8.31 10.45 -11.98
N LEU A 154 -9.33 10.38 -11.12
CA LEU A 154 -9.24 10.83 -9.73
C LEU A 154 -8.23 10.00 -8.93
N MET A 155 -8.21 8.67 -9.13
CA MET A 155 -7.21 7.79 -8.50
C MET A 155 -5.78 8.21 -8.90
N PHE A 156 -5.54 8.53 -10.16
CA PHE A 156 -4.21 8.97 -10.64
C PHE A 156 -3.88 10.38 -10.17
N ASN A 157 -4.81 11.34 -10.23
CA ASN A 157 -4.57 12.71 -9.75
C ASN A 157 -4.16 12.71 -8.27
N THR A 158 -4.89 11.96 -7.44
CA THR A 158 -4.75 12.06 -5.99
C THR A 158 -3.81 11.03 -5.38
N GLY A 159 -3.57 9.92 -6.08
CA GLY A 159 -2.88 8.75 -5.55
C GLY A 159 -3.55 8.17 -4.30
N ALA A 160 -4.82 8.46 -4.05
CA ALA A 160 -5.54 8.02 -2.88
C ALA A 160 -5.67 6.48 -2.83
N ARG A 161 -5.84 5.93 -1.63
CA ARG A 161 -6.13 4.49 -1.49
C ARG A 161 -7.51 4.18 -2.06
N VAL A 162 -7.64 3.02 -2.69
CA VAL A 162 -8.93 2.62 -3.29
C VAL A 162 -10.09 2.71 -2.29
N GLN A 163 -9.87 2.40 -1.01
CA GLN A 163 -10.89 2.53 0.01
C GLN A 163 -11.29 3.99 0.24
N GLU A 164 -10.34 4.92 0.24
CA GLU A 164 -10.61 6.36 0.38
C GLU A 164 -11.43 6.86 -0.81
N ILE A 165 -11.12 6.43 -2.03
CA ILE A 165 -11.87 6.81 -3.24
C ILE A 165 -13.31 6.29 -3.22
N VAL A 166 -13.53 5.02 -2.87
CA VAL A 166 -14.89 4.43 -2.90
C VAL A 166 -15.78 4.89 -1.74
N THR A 167 -15.20 5.48 -0.70
CA THR A 167 -15.95 6.06 0.43
C THR A 167 -16.17 7.56 0.31
N LEU A 168 -15.67 8.22 -0.75
CA LEU A 168 -15.91 9.65 -0.98
C LEU A 168 -17.39 9.95 -1.09
N GLN A 169 -17.75 11.06 -0.45
CA GLN A 169 -19.07 11.68 -0.56
C GLN A 169 -19.00 12.91 -1.46
N THR A 170 -20.14 13.32 -1.99
CA THR A 170 -20.23 14.56 -2.79
C THR A 170 -19.77 15.79 -2.02
N THR A 171 -20.00 15.83 -0.71
CA THR A 171 -19.57 16.89 0.21
C THR A 171 -18.07 16.94 0.49
N ASP A 172 -17.29 15.92 0.05
CA ASP A 172 -15.85 15.93 0.20
C ASP A 172 -15.14 16.66 -0.95
N LEU A 173 -15.89 17.08 -1.98
CA LEU A 173 -15.38 17.77 -3.15
C LEU A 173 -15.49 19.29 -2.99
N HIS A 174 -14.41 19.99 -3.30
CA HIS A 174 -14.37 21.44 -3.48
C HIS A 174 -14.00 21.72 -4.93
N LEU A 175 -15.04 21.96 -5.77
CA LEU A 175 -14.89 22.07 -7.24
C LEU A 175 -14.84 23.52 -7.73
N THR A 176 -14.88 24.52 -6.85
CA THR A 176 -14.51 25.91 -7.13
C THR A 176 -13.01 26.09 -6.92
N ALA A 177 -12.37 27.01 -7.66
CA ALA A 177 -10.93 27.25 -7.50
C ALA A 177 -10.61 27.84 -6.10
N PRO A 178 -9.58 27.34 -5.39
CA PRO A 178 -8.67 26.26 -5.74
C PRO A 178 -9.29 24.86 -5.53
N HIS A 179 -9.33 24.07 -6.62
CA HIS A 179 -9.97 22.75 -6.63
C HIS A 179 -9.28 21.76 -5.69
N SER A 180 -10.07 21.06 -4.88
CA SER A 180 -9.52 20.07 -3.95
C SER A 180 -10.53 18.98 -3.58
N VAL A 181 -10.03 17.91 -3.01
CA VAL A 181 -10.81 16.82 -2.41
C VAL A 181 -10.29 16.49 -1.02
N ARG A 182 -11.22 16.31 -0.08
CA ARG A 182 -10.93 15.93 1.29
C ARG A 182 -11.02 14.41 1.43
N PHE A 183 -9.98 13.80 2.00
CA PHE A 183 -9.94 12.38 2.33
C PHE A 183 -9.89 12.16 3.83
N LEU A 184 -10.68 11.22 4.31
CA LEU A 184 -10.62 10.74 5.67
C LEU A 184 -9.78 9.46 5.72
N GLY A 185 -8.57 9.56 6.24
CA GLY A 185 -7.61 8.45 6.31
C GLY A 185 -7.77 7.60 7.58
N LYS A 186 -6.88 6.60 7.72
CA LYS A 186 -6.82 5.71 8.89
C LYS A 186 -6.58 6.54 10.18
N GLY A 187 -7.40 6.33 11.19
CA GLY A 187 -7.35 7.06 12.46
C GLY A 187 -8.02 8.43 12.40
N ARG A 188 -8.99 8.61 11.50
CA ARG A 188 -9.75 9.86 11.30
C ARG A 188 -8.88 11.09 10.96
N ARG A 189 -7.69 10.88 10.40
CA ARG A 189 -6.86 11.98 9.93
C ARG A 189 -7.37 12.45 8.59
N GLU A 190 -7.71 13.72 8.53
CA GLU A 190 -8.10 14.37 7.29
C GLU A 190 -6.87 14.84 6.52
N ARG A 191 -6.94 14.77 5.20
CA ARG A 191 -6.03 15.44 4.31
C ARG A 191 -6.79 16.02 3.13
N ILE A 192 -6.35 17.18 2.69
CA ILE A 192 -6.84 17.84 1.49
C ILE A 192 -5.83 17.57 0.38
N CYS A 193 -6.34 17.11 -0.77
CA CYS A 193 -5.53 16.86 -1.94
C CYS A 193 -5.99 17.79 -3.07
N PRO A 194 -5.09 18.60 -3.66
CA PRO A 194 -5.45 19.47 -4.78
C PRO A 194 -5.83 18.63 -6.01
N LEU A 195 -6.75 19.18 -6.80
CA LEU A 195 -7.20 18.58 -8.05
C LEU A 195 -6.70 19.40 -9.24
N TRP A 196 -6.28 18.71 -10.28
CA TRP A 196 -6.10 19.36 -11.57
C TRP A 196 -7.42 19.94 -12.06
N PRO A 197 -7.40 21.11 -12.72
CA PRO A 197 -8.63 21.73 -13.24
C PRO A 197 -9.44 20.77 -14.13
N GLU A 198 -8.78 19.96 -14.93
CA GLU A 198 -9.44 18.96 -15.77
C GLU A 198 -10.14 17.86 -14.94
N THR A 199 -9.50 17.39 -13.85
CA THR A 199 -10.12 16.41 -12.95
C THR A 199 -11.33 17.01 -12.23
N ALA A 200 -11.26 18.28 -11.82
CA ALA A 200 -12.39 18.97 -11.21
C ALA A 200 -13.56 19.12 -12.19
N ARG A 201 -13.28 19.48 -13.45
CA ARG A 201 -14.28 19.56 -14.52
C ARG A 201 -14.95 18.20 -14.78
N LEU A 202 -14.19 17.12 -14.82
CA LEU A 202 -14.69 15.76 -14.96
C LEU A 202 -15.59 15.33 -13.79
N LEU A 203 -15.21 15.71 -12.58
CA LEU A 203 -16.02 15.45 -11.38
C LEU A 203 -17.33 16.25 -11.42
N GLN A 204 -17.29 17.52 -11.78
CA GLN A 204 -18.49 18.34 -11.94
C GLN A 204 -19.46 17.71 -12.95
N GLN A 205 -18.95 17.32 -14.12
CA GLN A 205 -19.75 16.63 -15.14
C GLN A 205 -20.33 15.31 -14.61
N HIS A 206 -19.55 14.54 -13.83
CA HIS A 206 -20.00 13.29 -13.23
C HIS A 206 -21.15 13.52 -12.22
N LEU A 207 -21.09 14.58 -11.41
CA LEU A 207 -22.17 14.93 -10.49
C LEU A 207 -23.46 15.20 -11.26
N THR A 208 -23.40 16.04 -12.29
CA THR A 208 -24.56 16.38 -13.14
C THR A 208 -25.11 15.15 -13.85
N ASP A 209 -24.26 14.36 -14.53
CA ASP A 209 -24.65 13.13 -15.24
C ASP A 209 -25.31 12.07 -14.33
N SER A 210 -24.94 12.07 -13.06
CA SER A 210 -25.41 11.09 -12.06
C SER A 210 -26.55 11.60 -11.17
N GLY A 211 -27.01 12.84 -11.35
CA GLY A 211 -28.03 13.46 -10.51
C GLY A 211 -27.58 13.63 -9.05
N LEU A 212 -26.28 13.89 -8.84
CA LEU A 212 -25.66 14.04 -7.52
C LEU A 212 -25.42 15.52 -7.15
N ASP A 213 -25.97 16.46 -7.90
CA ASP A 213 -25.79 17.91 -7.69
C ASP A 213 -26.54 18.46 -6.46
N ALA A 214 -27.40 17.64 -5.83
CA ALA A 214 -28.12 18.07 -4.63
C ALA A 214 -27.15 18.27 -3.45
N PRO A 215 -27.39 19.23 -2.55
CA PRO A 215 -26.55 19.55 -1.39
C PRO A 215 -26.62 18.47 -0.29
N VAL A 216 -26.95 17.25 -0.64
CA VAL A 216 -27.05 16.10 0.26
C VAL A 216 -25.80 15.24 0.11
N SER A 217 -25.23 14.85 1.23
CA SER A 217 -24.07 13.93 1.23
C SER A 217 -24.44 12.57 0.66
N GLN A 218 -23.85 12.21 -0.46
CA GLN A 218 -24.12 10.97 -1.17
C GLN A 218 -22.81 10.35 -1.65
N ALA A 219 -22.80 8.99 -1.78
CA ALA A 219 -21.63 8.30 -2.31
C ALA A 219 -21.31 8.77 -3.74
N LEU A 220 -20.10 9.27 -3.95
CA LEU A 220 -19.65 9.81 -5.22
C LEU A 220 -19.67 8.76 -6.34
N PHE A 221 -19.21 7.54 -6.04
CA PHE A 221 -19.19 6.45 -7.00
C PHE A 221 -20.16 5.34 -6.61
N ARG A 222 -21.07 5.02 -7.52
CA ARG A 222 -22.08 3.98 -7.37
C ARG A 222 -21.91 2.88 -8.41
N ASN A 223 -22.33 1.68 -8.07
CA ASN A 223 -22.41 0.56 -9.00
C ASN A 223 -23.72 0.58 -9.81
N HIS A 224 -23.90 -0.38 -10.71
CA HIS A 224 -25.10 -0.49 -11.56
C HIS A 224 -26.43 -0.71 -10.80
N ARG A 225 -26.37 -1.05 -9.50
CA ARG A 225 -27.53 -1.19 -8.62
C ARG A 225 -27.83 0.08 -7.84
N GLY A 226 -27.11 1.18 -8.10
CA GLY A 226 -27.24 2.43 -7.34
C GLY A 226 -26.61 2.43 -5.95
N THR A 227 -26.03 1.30 -5.50
CA THR A 227 -25.34 1.23 -4.20
C THR A 227 -23.89 1.72 -4.30
N PRO A 228 -23.29 2.16 -3.20
CA PRO A 228 -21.90 2.64 -3.19
C PRO A 228 -20.94 1.61 -3.81
N LEU A 229 -19.98 2.10 -4.60
CA LEU A 229 -18.95 1.26 -5.19
C LEU A 229 -18.06 0.66 -4.10
N THR A 230 -17.71 -0.60 -4.23
CA THR A 230 -16.78 -1.27 -3.31
C THR A 230 -15.36 -1.28 -3.86
N ARG A 231 -14.36 -1.48 -2.97
CA ARG A 231 -12.96 -1.65 -3.40
C ARG A 231 -12.79 -2.80 -4.41
N PHE A 232 -13.60 -3.86 -4.30
CA PHE A 232 -13.59 -4.97 -5.25
C PHE A 232 -14.15 -4.55 -6.60
N GLY A 233 -15.23 -3.77 -6.61
CA GLY A 233 -15.80 -3.20 -7.82
C GLY A 233 -14.80 -2.27 -8.53
N ALA A 234 -14.15 -1.36 -7.80
CA ALA A 234 -13.12 -0.48 -8.36
C ALA A 234 -11.93 -1.28 -8.94
N ARG A 235 -11.52 -2.38 -8.27
CA ARG A 235 -10.47 -3.27 -8.79
C ARG A 235 -10.91 -3.95 -10.10
N LEU A 236 -12.13 -4.45 -10.18
CA LEU A 236 -12.66 -5.10 -11.39
C LEU A 236 -12.77 -4.10 -12.56
N ILE A 237 -13.19 -2.86 -12.29
CA ILE A 237 -13.20 -1.78 -13.27
C ILE A 237 -11.80 -1.57 -13.84
N LEU A 238 -10.80 -1.38 -12.96
CA LEU A 238 -9.41 -1.22 -13.40
C LEU A 238 -8.94 -2.40 -14.24
N GLN A 239 -9.15 -3.64 -13.78
CA GLN A 239 -8.72 -4.85 -14.48
C GLN A 239 -9.33 -4.96 -15.88
N ARG A 240 -10.61 -4.61 -16.05
CA ARG A 240 -11.29 -4.60 -17.34
C ARG A 240 -10.65 -3.63 -18.33
N HIS A 241 -10.33 -2.41 -17.88
CA HIS A 241 -9.73 -1.40 -18.75
C HIS A 241 -8.26 -1.70 -19.03
N VAL A 242 -7.52 -2.25 -18.06
CA VAL A 242 -6.15 -2.76 -18.28
C VAL A 242 -6.16 -3.88 -19.34
N ALA A 243 -7.09 -4.82 -19.28
CA ALA A 243 -7.19 -5.88 -20.29
C ALA A 243 -7.43 -5.33 -21.70
N ARG A 244 -8.27 -4.29 -21.85
CA ARG A 244 -8.46 -3.59 -23.12
C ARG A 244 -7.19 -2.87 -23.57
N ALA A 245 -6.56 -2.11 -22.69
CA ALA A 245 -5.33 -1.38 -22.98
C ALA A 245 -4.17 -2.32 -23.35
N SER A 246 -4.15 -3.52 -22.79
CA SER A 246 -3.13 -4.54 -23.10
C SER A 246 -3.19 -5.05 -24.55
N ALA A 247 -4.29 -4.84 -25.26
CA ALA A 247 -4.38 -5.12 -26.69
C ALA A 247 -3.61 -4.09 -27.52
N VAL A 248 -3.59 -2.83 -27.05
CA VAL A 248 -2.90 -1.72 -27.70
C VAL A 248 -1.45 -1.62 -27.23
N LEU A 249 -1.21 -1.84 -25.94
CA LEU A 249 0.12 -1.77 -25.30
C LEU A 249 0.45 -3.10 -24.64
N PRO A 250 1.08 -4.06 -25.34
CA PRO A 250 1.35 -5.41 -24.83
C PRO A 250 2.21 -5.46 -23.56
N ALA A 251 3.03 -4.43 -23.30
CA ALA A 251 3.84 -4.32 -22.08
C ALA A 251 3.00 -4.42 -20.79
N LEU A 252 1.73 -4.01 -20.84
CA LEU A 252 0.81 -4.10 -19.70
C LEU A 252 0.48 -5.54 -19.30
N LYS A 253 0.59 -6.53 -20.22
CA LYS A 253 0.33 -7.95 -19.93
C LYS A 253 1.29 -8.54 -18.90
N ASN A 254 2.52 -8.01 -18.86
CA ASN A 254 3.57 -8.52 -17.98
C ASN A 254 3.54 -7.88 -16.58
N LYS A 255 2.64 -6.91 -16.35
CA LYS A 255 2.52 -6.18 -15.08
C LYS A 255 1.33 -6.68 -14.26
N ARG A 256 1.53 -6.87 -12.96
CA ARG A 256 0.44 -7.17 -12.01
C ARG A 256 -0.24 -5.88 -11.55
N ILE A 257 -1.14 -5.36 -12.38
CA ILE A 257 -1.78 -4.07 -12.13
C ILE A 257 -2.97 -4.23 -11.17
N HIS A 258 -2.97 -3.40 -10.14
CA HIS A 258 -4.01 -3.29 -9.12
C HIS A 258 -4.14 -1.82 -8.66
N PRO A 259 -5.15 -1.43 -7.86
CA PRO A 259 -5.33 -0.04 -7.45
C PRO A 259 -4.10 0.63 -6.83
N HIS A 260 -3.27 -0.13 -6.11
CA HIS A 260 -2.00 0.41 -5.58
C HIS A 260 -0.98 0.72 -6.68
N SER A 261 -1.03 0.06 -7.84
CA SER A 261 -0.14 0.37 -8.96
C SER A 261 -0.40 1.77 -9.52
N ILE A 262 -1.68 2.22 -9.58
CA ILE A 262 -2.02 3.61 -9.94
C ILE A 262 -1.44 4.58 -8.91
N ARG A 263 -1.59 4.28 -7.61
CA ARG A 263 -1.04 5.11 -6.54
C ARG A 263 0.49 5.21 -6.63
N HIS A 264 1.17 4.12 -6.97
CA HIS A 264 2.61 4.12 -7.22
C HIS A 264 2.96 4.95 -8.45
N ALA A 265 2.17 4.85 -9.54
CA ALA A 265 2.33 5.68 -10.73
C ALA A 265 2.22 7.17 -10.41
N THR A 266 1.23 7.58 -9.60
CA THR A 266 1.09 8.98 -9.14
C THR A 266 2.34 9.44 -8.39
N ALA A 267 2.85 8.63 -7.45
CA ALA A 267 4.04 9.01 -6.68
C ALA A 267 5.27 9.18 -7.58
N VAL A 268 5.48 8.26 -8.52
CA VAL A 268 6.58 8.33 -9.49
C VAL A 268 6.41 9.51 -10.44
N TYR A 269 5.19 9.75 -10.91
CA TYR A 269 4.88 10.89 -11.78
C TYR A 269 5.18 12.23 -11.09
N LEU A 270 4.72 12.43 -9.86
CA LEU A 270 5.00 13.64 -9.07
C LEU A 270 6.51 13.81 -8.83
N LEU A 271 7.22 12.72 -8.51
CA LEU A 271 8.66 12.73 -8.31
C LEU A 271 9.40 13.14 -9.59
N LYS A 272 9.05 12.55 -10.74
CA LYS A 272 9.62 12.91 -12.06
C LYS A 272 9.31 14.35 -12.45
N SER A 273 8.18 14.90 -11.96
CA SER A 273 7.80 16.31 -12.14
C SER A 273 8.52 17.27 -11.17
N GLY A 274 9.45 16.77 -10.34
CA GLY A 274 10.27 17.60 -9.45
C GLY A 274 9.62 17.92 -8.11
N VAL A 275 8.50 17.28 -7.76
CA VAL A 275 7.87 17.46 -6.45
C VAL A 275 8.70 16.75 -5.38
N ASP A 276 8.99 17.43 -4.27
CA ASP A 276 9.81 16.90 -3.18
C ASP A 276 9.13 15.75 -2.43
N PHE A 277 9.94 14.89 -1.79
CA PHE A 277 9.46 13.70 -1.08
C PHE A 277 8.50 14.00 0.07
N SER A 278 8.67 15.10 0.78
CA SER A 278 7.83 15.45 1.92
C SER A 278 6.44 15.84 1.43
N THR A 279 6.37 16.61 0.37
CA THR A 279 5.12 16.99 -0.29
C THR A 279 4.40 15.75 -0.85
N ILE A 280 5.12 14.83 -1.53
CA ILE A 280 4.55 13.57 -2.01
C ILE A 280 4.02 12.73 -0.83
N ALA A 281 4.76 12.63 0.28
CA ALA A 281 4.33 11.88 1.46
C ALA A 281 3.04 12.45 2.07
N HIS A 282 2.92 13.78 2.18
CA HIS A 282 1.69 14.46 2.61
C HIS A 282 0.55 14.25 1.64
N TRP A 283 0.77 14.46 0.34
CA TRP A 283 -0.21 14.22 -0.73
C TRP A 283 -0.81 12.82 -0.65
N MET A 284 0.07 11.82 -0.51
CA MET A 284 -0.30 10.41 -0.45
C MET A 284 -0.87 10.00 0.93
N GLY A 285 -0.70 10.79 1.97
CA GLY A 285 -1.07 10.41 3.34
C GLY A 285 -0.23 9.23 3.86
N HIS A 286 1.09 9.26 3.64
CA HIS A 286 2.01 8.29 4.19
C HIS A 286 2.31 8.58 5.66
N ARG A 287 2.25 7.56 6.54
CA ARG A 287 2.61 7.70 7.96
C ARG A 287 4.11 7.82 8.19
N SER A 288 4.92 7.34 7.27
CA SER A 288 6.37 7.31 7.33
C SER A 288 6.95 7.66 5.97
N LEU A 289 7.98 8.50 5.96
CA LEU A 289 8.78 8.84 4.79
C LEU A 289 9.41 7.59 4.15
N ASN A 290 9.71 6.55 4.94
CA ASN A 290 10.23 5.27 4.43
C ASN A 290 9.32 4.62 3.38
N THR A 291 8.01 4.89 3.44
CA THR A 291 7.07 4.40 2.41
C THR A 291 7.28 5.11 1.08
N THR A 292 7.66 6.39 1.11
CA THR A 292 7.95 7.21 -0.09
C THR A 292 9.37 6.94 -0.60
N GLN A 293 10.33 6.63 0.28
CA GLN A 293 11.72 6.33 -0.09
C GLN A 293 11.85 5.11 -1.03
N LYS A 294 10.86 4.22 -1.07
CA LYS A 294 10.83 3.12 -2.04
C LYS A 294 10.86 3.60 -3.49
N TYR A 295 10.45 4.84 -3.74
CA TYR A 295 10.47 5.44 -5.09
C TYR A 295 11.82 6.08 -5.43
N THR A 296 12.69 6.37 -4.46
CA THR A 296 14.01 6.95 -4.68
C THR A 296 14.94 6.05 -5.50
N ALA A 297 14.73 4.73 -5.40
CA ALA A 297 15.51 3.76 -6.18
C ALA A 297 15.15 3.79 -7.67
N ILE A 298 13.99 4.34 -8.04
CA ILE A 298 13.41 4.29 -9.40
C ILE A 298 13.90 5.47 -10.23
N ASP A 299 14.21 6.62 -9.61
CA ASP A 299 14.56 7.85 -10.34
C ASP A 299 16.06 8.08 -10.48
N LEU A 300 16.65 7.40 -11.45
CA LEU A 300 18.05 7.62 -11.84
C LEU A 300 18.26 8.99 -12.51
N GLN A 301 17.23 9.56 -13.15
CA GLN A 301 17.31 10.87 -13.81
C GLN A 301 17.32 12.00 -12.78
N ALA A 302 16.50 11.95 -11.73
CA ALA A 302 16.57 12.93 -10.64
C ALA A 302 17.92 12.89 -9.93
N LYS A 303 18.48 11.69 -9.73
CA LYS A 303 19.84 11.52 -9.18
C LYS A 303 20.91 12.15 -10.07
N ARG A 304 20.82 11.96 -11.39
CA ARG A 304 21.72 12.59 -12.36
C ARG A 304 21.55 14.10 -12.40
N ALA A 305 20.31 14.60 -12.35
CA ALA A 305 20.02 16.04 -12.31
C ALA A 305 20.53 16.70 -11.01
N ALA A 306 20.39 16.02 -9.87
CA ALA A 306 20.94 16.44 -8.60
C ALA A 306 22.48 16.46 -8.65
N LEU A 307 23.10 15.45 -9.24
CA LEU A 307 24.55 15.37 -9.40
C LEU A 307 25.07 16.46 -10.34
N ALA A 308 24.32 16.82 -11.40
CA ALA A 308 24.67 17.90 -12.31
C ALA A 308 24.60 19.29 -11.67
N LYS A 309 23.77 19.46 -10.62
CA LYS A 309 23.69 20.69 -9.81
C LYS A 309 24.78 20.78 -8.76
N ALA A 310 25.33 19.64 -8.35
CA ALA A 310 26.42 19.58 -7.37
C ALA A 310 27.75 19.84 -8.10
N GLU A 311 28.51 20.87 -7.68
CA GLU A 311 29.87 21.06 -8.21
C GLU A 311 30.74 19.85 -7.85
N PRO A 312 31.50 19.27 -8.80
CA PRO A 312 32.42 18.20 -8.48
C PRO A 312 33.50 18.71 -7.52
N VAL A 313 33.64 18.05 -6.39
CA VAL A 313 34.70 18.36 -5.38
C VAL A 313 36.10 18.17 -5.98
N THR A 314 36.23 17.31 -6.95
CA THR A 314 37.44 17.13 -7.75
C THR A 314 37.40 18.06 -8.95
N LYS A 315 37.85 19.30 -8.79
CA LYS A 315 38.32 20.09 -9.94
C LYS A 315 39.52 19.32 -10.49
N SER A 316 39.35 18.66 -11.63
CA SER A 316 40.47 18.19 -12.44
C SER A 316 41.37 19.43 -12.65
N LYS A 317 42.46 19.53 -11.93
CA LYS A 317 43.53 20.47 -12.32
C LYS A 317 43.92 19.97 -13.72
N ARG A 318 43.58 20.77 -14.74
CA ARG A 318 44.16 20.55 -16.05
C ARG A 318 45.64 20.40 -15.82
N LEU A 319 46.18 19.23 -16.12
CA LEU A 319 47.61 19.05 -16.05
C LEU A 319 48.22 20.16 -16.92
N PRO A 320 49.26 20.80 -16.44
CA PRO A 320 49.95 21.83 -17.22
C PRO A 320 50.31 21.27 -18.57
N ARG A 321 50.23 22.05 -19.65
CA ARG A 321 50.46 21.61 -21.04
C ARG A 321 51.75 20.84 -21.21
N TRP A 322 52.83 21.17 -20.45
CA TRP A 322 54.10 20.47 -20.46
C TRP A 322 54.04 19.01 -19.95
N ARG A 323 52.97 18.58 -19.30
CA ARG A 323 52.78 17.19 -18.87
C ARG A 323 51.94 16.36 -19.85
N THR A 324 51.28 16.98 -20.81
CA THR A 324 50.46 16.34 -21.84
C THR A 324 51.14 16.31 -23.21
N ASP A 325 52.17 17.19 -23.44
CA ASP A 325 53.02 17.13 -24.61
C ASP A 325 54.25 16.28 -24.32
N ASN A 326 54.46 15.28 -25.15
CA ASN A 326 55.59 14.34 -25.02
C ASN A 326 56.96 14.96 -25.34
N ASP A 327 56.96 16.25 -25.67
CA ASP A 327 58.20 16.93 -26.01
C ASP A 327 58.39 18.21 -25.17
N LEU A 328 58.96 17.97 -23.97
CA LEU A 328 59.37 19.02 -23.05
C LEU A 328 60.35 20.02 -23.68
N LEU A 329 61.15 19.56 -24.66
CA LEU A 329 62.16 20.37 -25.31
C LEU A 329 61.49 21.37 -26.27
N THR A 330 60.55 20.93 -27.08
CA THR A 330 59.77 21.78 -27.96
C THR A 330 58.98 22.84 -27.21
N TRP A 331 58.48 22.51 -25.99
CA TRP A 331 57.79 23.51 -25.15
C TRP A 331 58.80 24.54 -24.60
N LEU A 332 60.02 24.13 -24.21
CA LEU A 332 61.08 25.05 -23.76
C LEU A 332 61.57 25.97 -24.88
N GLU A 333 61.63 25.49 -26.12
CA GLU A 333 61.98 26.32 -27.27
C GLU A 333 60.89 27.31 -27.69
N SER A 334 59.67 27.14 -27.19
CA SER A 334 58.53 28.05 -27.44
C SER A 334 58.36 29.17 -26.40
N LEU A 335 59.24 29.19 -25.38
CA LEU A 335 59.30 30.26 -24.39
C LEU A 335 60.24 31.41 -24.84
#